data_a589c508e359a50dca36a62fe25c6296
#
_entry.id   a589c508e359a50dca36a62fe25c6296
#
_cell.length_a   1.000
_cell.length_b   1.000
_cell.length_c   1.000
_cell.angle_alpha   90.00
_cell.angle_beta   90.00
_cell.angle_gamma   90.00
#
_symmetry.space_group_name_H-M   'P 1'
#
loop_
_entity.id
_entity.type
_entity.pdbx_description
1 polymer ?
#
loop_
_entity_poly.entity_id
_entity_poly.type
_entity_poly.pdbx_seq_one_letter_code
_entity_poly.pdbx_strand_id
1 'polypeptide(L)'
;LDFVRANPEKKAIVICTDIAKYDLESTGEYTQGAGAVALLVSKDPRLMEVENNFSVSTKGVFDFFKPHRTVKKENIGITNNEAWQGVLESEIEIFKEQPVFDGQYSNDCYIERTTDAYFQFKKLKAEEGILYDSWKAIIMHLPYSFQARRMFAEIYAADHPELAKAYQKEDSEYFSKLKALSKSEEYRAFVAEKFAPAERASSLIGNMYTASMFMGMLSTLCDYNEKGEDLTGKTLGFIAYGSGAKSKVFEGKLVEGWEKVIEKQALFETLEKSESIDIETYHQLHKKEKTADTVSKISFFS
;
A
#
# COMPACT_ATOMS: atom_id res chain seq x y z
N LEU A 1 -4.45 17.06 -0.84
CA LEU A 1 -4.34 17.94 0.34
C LEU A 1 -4.17 19.40 -0.08
N ASP A 2 -3.21 19.74 -0.93
CA ASP A 2 -2.86 21.13 -1.28
C ASP A 2 -4.03 21.90 -1.93
N PHE A 3 -4.86 21.19 -2.74
CA PHE A 3 -6.09 21.77 -3.28
C PHE A 3 -7.05 22.26 -2.19
N VAL A 4 -7.29 21.45 -1.15
CA VAL A 4 -8.19 21.80 -0.04
C VAL A 4 -7.54 22.86 0.86
N ARG A 5 -6.23 22.80 1.07
CA ARG A 5 -5.50 23.83 1.82
C ARG A 5 -5.59 25.22 1.17
N ALA A 6 -5.47 25.26 -0.17
CA ALA A 6 -5.62 26.48 -0.95
C ALA A 6 -7.08 26.96 -1.08
N ASN A 7 -8.05 26.03 -0.88
CA ASN A 7 -9.49 26.31 -1.01
C ASN A 7 -10.25 25.68 0.19
N PRO A 8 -10.20 26.27 1.38
CA PRO A 8 -10.69 25.65 2.61
C PRO A 8 -12.21 25.39 2.62
N GLU A 9 -12.98 26.09 1.80
CA GLU A 9 -14.43 25.90 1.63
C GLU A 9 -14.77 24.70 0.73
N LYS A 10 -13.79 24.15 0.00
CA LYS A 10 -13.98 23.01 -0.90
C LYS A 10 -13.61 21.71 -0.22
N LYS A 11 -14.13 20.63 -0.79
CA LYS A 11 -13.81 19.25 -0.41
C LYS A 11 -13.27 18.51 -1.62
N ALA A 12 -12.47 17.49 -1.39
CA ALA A 12 -11.98 16.60 -2.43
C ALA A 12 -12.24 15.16 -2.03
N ILE A 13 -12.61 14.32 -3.00
CA ILE A 13 -12.66 12.86 -2.82
C ILE A 13 -11.45 12.28 -3.54
N VAL A 14 -10.66 11.51 -2.84
CA VAL A 14 -9.53 10.74 -3.38
C VAL A 14 -9.95 9.28 -3.42
N ILE A 15 -9.97 8.69 -4.59
CA ILE A 15 -10.31 7.28 -4.78
C ILE A 15 -9.05 6.54 -5.18
N CYS A 16 -8.68 5.54 -4.39
CA CYS A 16 -7.59 4.60 -4.67
C CYS A 16 -8.24 3.24 -4.95
N THR A 17 -8.10 2.74 -6.17
CA THR A 17 -8.67 1.45 -6.57
C THR A 17 -7.75 0.76 -7.55
N ASP A 18 -7.58 -0.54 -7.38
CA ASP A 18 -6.83 -1.36 -8.33
C ASP A 18 -7.15 -2.86 -8.17
N ILE A 19 -6.74 -3.62 -9.16
CA ILE A 19 -6.76 -5.09 -9.19
C ILE A 19 -5.34 -5.55 -9.51
N ALA A 20 -4.71 -6.20 -8.52
CA ALA A 20 -3.38 -6.79 -8.70
C ALA A 20 -3.53 -8.18 -9.30
N LYS A 21 -3.22 -8.31 -10.59
CA LYS A 21 -3.26 -9.55 -11.33
C LYS A 21 -1.87 -9.90 -11.84
N TYR A 22 -1.46 -11.16 -11.63
CA TYR A 22 -0.18 -11.72 -12.04
C TYR A 22 -0.41 -12.92 -12.97
N ASP A 23 0.63 -13.35 -13.67
CA ASP A 23 0.55 -14.59 -14.45
C ASP A 23 0.38 -15.79 -13.52
N LEU A 24 -0.38 -16.79 -13.93
CA LEU A 24 -0.52 -18.07 -13.21
C LEU A 24 0.86 -18.71 -13.05
N GLU A 25 1.08 -19.36 -11.92
CA GLU A 25 2.34 -20.04 -11.54
C GLU A 25 3.53 -19.05 -11.37
N SER A 26 3.29 -17.73 -11.42
CA SER A 26 4.31 -16.73 -11.12
C SER A 26 4.51 -16.54 -9.61
N THR A 27 5.66 -16.01 -9.22
CA THR A 27 5.97 -15.71 -7.81
C THR A 27 5.06 -14.64 -7.19
N GLY A 28 4.34 -13.88 -8.01
CA GLY A 28 3.38 -12.87 -7.55
C GLY A 28 1.94 -13.39 -7.39
N GLU A 29 1.60 -14.52 -7.98
CA GLU A 29 0.23 -15.01 -8.10
C GLU A 29 -0.54 -15.03 -6.77
N TYR A 30 0.06 -15.62 -5.73
CA TYR A 30 -0.59 -15.75 -4.42
C TYR A 30 -0.67 -14.45 -3.63
N THR A 31 -0.11 -13.36 -4.15
CA THR A 31 -0.22 -12.02 -3.55
C THR A 31 -1.33 -11.19 -4.19
N GLN A 32 -2.03 -11.72 -5.20
CA GLN A 32 -3.09 -11.02 -5.90
C GLN A 32 -4.20 -10.54 -4.95
N GLY A 33 -4.83 -9.46 -5.32
CA GLY A 33 -5.93 -8.90 -4.58
C GLY A 33 -6.63 -7.81 -5.36
N ALA A 34 -7.73 -7.32 -4.82
CA ALA A 34 -8.47 -6.20 -5.38
C ALA A 34 -9.10 -5.37 -4.27
N GLY A 35 -9.15 -4.07 -4.44
CA GLY A 35 -9.78 -3.21 -3.45
C GLY A 35 -9.92 -1.78 -3.91
N ALA A 36 -10.81 -1.08 -3.22
CA ALA A 36 -11.05 0.35 -3.42
C ALA A 36 -11.20 1.04 -2.08
N VAL A 37 -10.56 2.19 -1.93
CA VAL A 37 -10.71 3.08 -0.77
C VAL A 37 -11.00 4.48 -1.24
N ALA A 38 -12.04 5.09 -0.69
CA ALA A 38 -12.39 6.48 -0.94
C ALA A 38 -12.15 7.32 0.32
N LEU A 39 -11.44 8.44 0.16
CA LEU A 39 -11.08 9.36 1.23
C LEU A 39 -11.71 10.72 0.97
N LEU A 40 -12.50 11.23 1.92
CA LEU A 40 -12.95 12.60 1.89
C LEU A 40 -11.92 13.50 2.55
N VAL A 41 -11.38 14.44 1.80
CA VAL A 41 -10.45 15.47 2.28
C VAL A 41 -11.19 16.79 2.46
N SER A 42 -11.15 17.37 3.65
CA SER A 42 -11.80 18.62 4.02
C SER A 42 -10.95 19.42 5.00
N LYS A 43 -11.26 20.70 5.20
CA LYS A 43 -10.62 21.58 6.19
C LYS A 43 -10.81 21.05 7.62
N ASP A 44 -12.03 20.58 7.93
CA ASP A 44 -12.39 20.10 9.26
C ASP A 44 -12.49 18.57 9.22
N PRO A 45 -11.39 17.85 9.50
CA PRO A 45 -11.35 16.40 9.43
C PRO A 45 -12.14 15.78 10.58
N ARG A 46 -12.87 14.67 10.30
CA ARG A 46 -13.60 13.90 11.32
C ARG A 46 -12.87 12.62 11.72
N LEU A 47 -11.79 12.30 11.07
CA LEU A 47 -11.04 11.08 11.28
C LEU A 47 -9.61 11.40 11.72
N MET A 48 -8.88 12.12 10.88
CA MET A 48 -7.46 12.36 11.07
C MET A 48 -7.06 13.71 10.45
N GLU A 49 -6.29 14.47 11.18
CA GLU A 49 -5.60 15.66 10.69
C GLU A 49 -4.25 15.24 10.11
N VAL A 50 -4.00 15.55 8.82
CA VAL A 50 -2.72 15.29 8.16
C VAL A 50 -1.80 16.49 8.34
N GLU A 51 -0.63 16.27 8.94
CA GLU A 51 0.36 17.32 9.15
C GLU A 51 0.92 17.89 7.84
N ASN A 52 1.45 19.11 7.91
CA ASN A 52 2.01 19.80 6.75
C ASN A 52 3.38 19.27 6.35
N ASN A 53 4.13 18.74 7.31
CA ASN A 53 5.47 18.23 7.07
C ASN A 53 5.43 16.89 6.36
N PHE A 54 6.25 16.73 5.35
CA PHE A 54 6.49 15.47 4.67
C PHE A 54 7.88 15.45 4.03
N SER A 55 8.41 14.27 3.82
CA SER A 55 9.62 14.04 3.04
C SER A 55 9.31 13.23 1.79
N VAL A 56 10.17 13.33 0.80
CA VAL A 56 10.04 12.55 -0.45
C VAL A 56 11.42 12.08 -0.91
N SER A 57 11.53 10.80 -1.23
CA SER A 57 12.67 10.23 -1.90
C SER A 57 12.26 9.67 -3.26
N THR A 58 12.96 10.05 -4.32
CA THR A 58 12.62 9.64 -5.69
C THR A 58 13.88 9.25 -6.46
N LYS A 59 13.76 8.16 -7.25
CA LYS A 59 14.81 7.70 -8.18
C LYS A 59 14.13 7.09 -9.40
N GLY A 60 14.48 7.51 -10.61
CA GLY A 60 13.95 6.94 -11.84
C GLY A 60 14.51 5.54 -12.09
N VAL A 61 13.66 4.50 -11.98
CA VAL A 61 14.02 3.08 -12.15
C VAL A 61 12.85 2.31 -12.77
N PHE A 62 13.14 1.13 -13.33
CA PHE A 62 12.16 0.18 -13.85
C PHE A 62 12.12 -1.07 -12.97
N ASP A 63 11.76 -0.89 -11.68
CA ASP A 63 11.71 -1.96 -10.69
C ASP A 63 10.45 -2.83 -10.81
N PHE A 64 9.32 -2.22 -11.23
CA PHE A 64 8.03 -2.86 -11.42
C PHE A 64 7.18 -1.98 -12.34
N PHE A 65 6.73 -2.51 -13.49
CA PHE A 65 5.95 -1.73 -14.45
C PHE A 65 5.05 -2.62 -15.30
N LYS A 66 3.95 -2.04 -15.80
CA LYS A 66 3.11 -2.68 -16.81
C LYS A 66 3.52 -2.14 -18.19
N PRO A 67 4.03 -3.01 -19.11
CA PRO A 67 4.41 -2.58 -20.42
C PRO A 67 3.23 -1.94 -21.18
N HIS A 68 3.51 -0.86 -21.86
CA HIS A 68 2.57 -0.11 -22.64
C HIS A 68 3.16 0.18 -24.03
N ARG A 69 2.34 0.09 -25.09
CA ARG A 69 2.74 0.37 -26.45
C ARG A 69 1.61 1.06 -27.20
N THR A 70 1.92 2.12 -27.91
CA THR A 70 1.03 2.74 -28.88
C THR A 70 1.27 2.13 -30.27
N VAL A 71 0.20 1.73 -30.95
CA VAL A 71 0.25 1.17 -32.30
C VAL A 71 -0.67 1.99 -33.20
N LYS A 72 -0.16 2.45 -34.32
CA LYS A 72 -0.98 3.12 -35.35
C LYS A 72 -1.86 2.09 -36.07
N LYS A 73 -3.13 2.41 -36.28
CA LYS A 73 -4.08 1.55 -36.99
C LYS A 73 -3.58 1.13 -38.41
N GLU A 74 -2.94 2.04 -39.12
CA GLU A 74 -2.33 1.76 -40.44
C GLU A 74 -1.30 0.63 -40.38
N ASN A 75 -0.55 0.49 -39.29
CA ASN A 75 0.47 -0.53 -39.13
C ASN A 75 -0.08 -1.94 -38.91
N ILE A 76 -1.39 -2.04 -38.62
CA ILE A 76 -2.12 -3.31 -38.46
C ILE A 76 -3.21 -3.48 -39.53
N GLY A 77 -3.14 -2.71 -40.60
CA GLY A 77 -4.03 -2.83 -41.77
C GLY A 77 -5.43 -2.28 -41.58
N ILE A 78 -5.66 -1.40 -40.60
CA ILE A 78 -6.95 -0.78 -40.32
C ILE A 78 -6.92 0.66 -40.82
N THR A 79 -7.96 1.06 -41.58
CA THR A 79 -8.10 2.44 -42.06
C THR A 79 -8.42 3.39 -40.90
N ASN A 80 -7.79 4.57 -40.90
CA ASN A 80 -7.91 5.54 -39.82
C ASN A 80 -9.33 6.04 -39.55
N ASN A 81 -10.24 5.93 -40.52
CA ASN A 81 -11.63 6.39 -40.38
C ASN A 81 -12.59 5.31 -39.85
N GLU A 82 -12.12 4.10 -39.62
CA GLU A 82 -12.93 3.01 -39.12
C GLU A 82 -12.76 2.86 -37.57
N ALA A 83 -13.88 2.70 -36.87
CA ALA A 83 -13.84 2.27 -35.49
C ALA A 83 -13.31 0.84 -35.42
N TRP A 84 -12.27 0.62 -34.63
CA TRP A 84 -11.77 -0.72 -34.33
C TRP A 84 -12.00 -1.03 -32.84
N GLN A 85 -12.84 -2.00 -32.58
CA GLN A 85 -13.26 -2.35 -31.22
C GLN A 85 -13.71 -1.13 -30.37
N GLY A 86 -14.40 -0.18 -31.02
CA GLY A 86 -14.87 1.04 -30.37
C GLY A 86 -13.86 2.19 -30.33
N VAL A 87 -12.60 1.98 -30.76
CA VAL A 87 -11.58 3.02 -30.82
C VAL A 87 -11.66 3.76 -32.14
N LEU A 88 -11.97 5.06 -32.10
CA LEU A 88 -12.03 5.94 -33.26
C LEU A 88 -10.70 6.61 -33.60
N GLU A 89 -9.86 6.80 -32.58
CA GLU A 89 -8.53 7.41 -32.67
C GLU A 89 -7.64 6.63 -33.66
N SER A 90 -6.71 7.33 -34.32
CA SER A 90 -5.75 6.73 -35.25
C SER A 90 -4.71 5.84 -34.59
N GLU A 91 -4.57 5.96 -33.30
CA GLU A 91 -3.63 5.21 -32.46
C GLU A 91 -4.38 4.35 -31.44
N ILE A 92 -3.87 3.14 -31.21
CA ILE A 92 -4.41 2.17 -30.27
C ILE A 92 -3.37 1.95 -29.19
N GLU A 93 -3.78 2.05 -27.94
CA GLU A 93 -2.95 1.73 -26.80
C GLU A 93 -3.11 0.26 -26.43
N ILE A 94 -2.00 -0.45 -26.34
CA ILE A 94 -1.93 -1.87 -25.96
C ILE A 94 -1.18 -1.97 -24.63
N PHE A 95 -1.82 -2.59 -23.63
CA PHE A 95 -1.27 -2.82 -22.32
C PHE A 95 -1.06 -4.30 -22.06
N LYS A 96 0.01 -4.64 -21.35
CA LYS A 96 0.09 -5.92 -20.64
C LYS A 96 -0.59 -5.75 -19.28
N GLU A 97 -1.58 -6.58 -18.97
CA GLU A 97 -2.33 -6.52 -17.71
C GLU A 97 -1.43 -6.90 -16.52
N GLN A 98 -0.59 -7.91 -16.72
CA GLN A 98 0.35 -8.38 -15.72
C GLN A 98 1.63 -7.54 -15.73
N PRO A 99 2.20 -7.26 -14.55
CA PRO A 99 3.44 -6.49 -14.46
C PRO A 99 4.67 -7.30 -14.90
N VAL A 100 5.71 -6.55 -15.29
CA VAL A 100 7.08 -7.06 -15.43
C VAL A 100 7.88 -6.51 -14.26
N PHE A 101 8.58 -7.39 -13.52
CA PHE A 101 9.38 -6.98 -12.37
C PHE A 101 10.44 -8.04 -12.03
N ASP A 102 11.50 -7.59 -11.39
CA ASP A 102 12.44 -8.41 -10.64
C ASP A 102 12.13 -8.24 -9.15
N GLY A 103 11.78 -9.33 -8.47
CA GLY A 103 11.33 -9.28 -7.09
C GLY A 103 12.41 -8.81 -6.11
N GLN A 104 13.68 -9.19 -6.33
CA GLN A 104 14.76 -8.75 -5.46
C GLN A 104 15.08 -7.27 -5.68
N TYR A 105 15.23 -6.86 -6.93
CA TYR A 105 15.49 -5.47 -7.29
C TYR A 105 14.36 -4.52 -6.82
N SER A 106 13.11 -4.96 -6.95
CA SER A 106 11.96 -4.19 -6.46
C SER A 106 12.01 -4.02 -4.94
N ASN A 107 12.39 -5.07 -4.20
CA ASN A 107 12.58 -4.98 -2.74
C ASN A 107 13.70 -4.02 -2.37
N ASP A 108 14.83 -4.05 -3.09
CA ASP A 108 15.98 -3.16 -2.85
C ASP A 108 15.57 -1.70 -3.10
N CYS A 109 14.82 -1.42 -4.16
CA CYS A 109 14.27 -0.10 -4.45
C CYS A 109 13.29 0.36 -3.34
N TYR A 110 12.45 -0.55 -2.86
CA TYR A 110 11.51 -0.26 -1.76
C TYR A 110 12.28 0.14 -0.49
N ILE A 111 13.25 -0.67 -0.05
CA ILE A 111 14.05 -0.40 1.14
C ILE A 111 14.80 0.92 0.99
N GLU A 112 15.53 1.09 -0.12
CA GLU A 112 16.35 2.28 -0.37
C GLU A 112 15.52 3.56 -0.28
N ARG A 113 14.38 3.60 -0.96
CA ARG A 113 13.53 4.82 -1.01
C ARG A 113 12.78 5.08 0.30
N THR A 114 12.28 4.06 0.96
CA THR A 114 11.57 4.22 2.23
C THR A 114 12.51 4.63 3.34
N THR A 115 13.70 4.04 3.43
CA THR A 115 14.74 4.39 4.40
C THR A 115 15.22 5.84 4.20
N ASP A 116 15.53 6.22 2.95
CA ASP A 116 15.96 7.59 2.64
C ASP A 116 14.87 8.62 2.99
N ALA A 117 13.62 8.37 2.58
CA ALA A 117 12.51 9.26 2.93
C ALA A 117 12.28 9.36 4.44
N TYR A 118 12.40 8.24 5.17
CA TYR A 118 12.24 8.21 6.63
C TYR A 118 13.28 9.10 7.32
N PHE A 119 14.56 8.96 6.99
CA PHE A 119 15.61 9.78 7.62
C PHE A 119 15.57 11.25 7.20
N GLN A 120 15.14 11.56 5.98
CA GLN A 120 14.84 12.94 5.59
C GLN A 120 13.70 13.53 6.43
N PHE A 121 12.65 12.76 6.71
CA PHE A 121 11.53 13.18 7.55
C PHE A 121 11.96 13.39 9.00
N LYS A 122 12.72 12.45 9.57
CA LYS A 122 13.30 12.57 10.90
C LYS A 122 14.11 13.86 11.05
N LYS A 123 14.97 14.16 10.06
CA LYS A 123 15.74 15.40 10.02
C LYS A 123 14.85 16.64 9.92
N LEU A 124 13.78 16.58 9.12
CA LEU A 124 12.81 17.68 8.97
C LEU A 124 12.07 17.98 10.29
N LYS A 125 11.76 16.93 11.06
CA LYS A 125 11.12 17.05 12.38
C LYS A 125 12.10 17.48 13.47
N ALA A 126 13.40 17.53 13.19
CA ALA A 126 14.47 17.73 14.18
C ALA A 126 14.38 16.72 15.35
N GLU A 127 13.98 15.49 15.06
CA GLU A 127 13.81 14.43 16.07
C GLU A 127 15.18 13.80 16.38
N GLU A 128 15.61 13.93 17.64
CA GLU A 128 16.88 13.37 18.12
C GLU A 128 16.72 11.93 18.63
N GLY A 129 15.50 11.56 19.04
CA GLY A 129 15.14 10.21 19.49
C GLY A 129 14.83 9.24 18.34
N ILE A 130 14.19 8.14 18.64
CA ILE A 130 13.68 7.18 17.66
C ILE A 130 12.34 7.70 17.16
N LEU A 131 12.29 8.13 15.91
CA LEU A 131 11.10 8.79 15.36
C LEU A 131 9.84 7.91 15.43
N TYR A 132 9.96 6.61 15.09
CA TYR A 132 8.80 5.71 15.09
C TYR A 132 8.25 5.39 16.49
N ASP A 133 8.94 5.73 17.57
CA ASP A 133 8.42 5.58 18.93
C ASP A 133 7.26 6.54 19.19
N SER A 134 7.28 7.72 18.55
CA SER A 134 6.19 8.69 18.61
C SER A 134 4.92 8.24 17.89
N TRP A 135 5.00 7.23 17.01
CA TRP A 135 3.89 6.71 16.23
C TRP A 135 3.16 5.58 16.93
N LYS A 136 1.85 5.70 17.08
CA LYS A 136 1.02 4.61 17.63
C LYS A 136 1.00 3.38 16.72
N ALA A 137 0.95 3.59 15.42
CA ALA A 137 1.09 2.55 14.41
C ALA A 137 1.82 3.08 13.18
N ILE A 138 2.39 2.18 12.39
CA ILE A 138 3.12 2.47 11.16
C ILE A 138 2.34 1.92 9.97
N ILE A 139 1.92 2.80 9.09
CA ILE A 139 1.15 2.48 7.90
C ILE A 139 2.07 2.54 6.68
N MET A 140 2.30 1.41 6.05
CA MET A 140 3.15 1.31 4.86
C MET A 140 2.37 0.77 3.66
N HIS A 141 2.93 0.96 2.47
CA HIS A 141 2.48 0.24 1.29
C HIS A 141 2.70 -1.26 1.45
N LEU A 142 1.66 -2.06 1.23
CA LEU A 142 1.66 -3.52 1.42
C LEU A 142 1.42 -4.24 0.09
N PRO A 143 2.46 -4.53 -0.72
CA PRO A 143 2.33 -5.40 -1.90
C PRO A 143 1.90 -6.82 -1.53
N TYR A 144 2.25 -7.26 -0.33
CA TYR A 144 1.70 -8.40 0.41
C TYR A 144 1.81 -8.13 1.91
N SER A 145 1.04 -8.85 2.74
CA SER A 145 0.84 -8.54 4.17
C SER A 145 2.12 -8.30 4.96
N PHE A 146 3.16 -9.09 4.70
CA PHE A 146 4.39 -9.06 5.52
C PHE A 146 5.53 -8.24 4.91
N GLN A 147 5.29 -7.53 3.83
CA GLN A 147 6.32 -6.73 3.17
C GLN A 147 6.87 -5.64 4.09
N ALA A 148 5.97 -4.85 4.68
CA ALA A 148 6.35 -3.71 5.50
C ALA A 148 7.25 -4.13 6.68
N ARG A 149 6.83 -5.13 7.46
CA ARG A 149 7.61 -5.62 8.60
C ARG A 149 9.00 -6.14 8.23
N ARG A 150 9.15 -6.71 7.04
CA ARG A 150 10.45 -7.19 6.57
C ARG A 150 11.37 -6.05 6.16
N MET A 151 10.82 -5.09 5.44
CA MET A 151 11.59 -3.96 4.91
C MET A 151 11.93 -2.94 6.01
N PHE A 152 11.06 -2.76 7.00
CA PHE A 152 11.28 -1.82 8.10
C PHE A 152 12.41 -2.23 9.05
N ALA A 153 12.86 -3.49 9.03
CA ALA A 153 13.97 -3.94 9.87
C ALA A 153 15.26 -3.12 9.64
N GLU A 154 15.48 -2.60 8.43
CA GLU A 154 16.60 -1.70 8.15
C GLU A 154 16.44 -0.35 8.85
N ILE A 155 15.25 0.26 8.77
CA ILE A 155 14.94 1.51 9.47
C ILE A 155 15.05 1.31 10.98
N TYR A 156 14.49 0.20 11.49
CA TYR A 156 14.54 -0.14 12.90
C TYR A 156 15.98 -0.23 13.42
N ALA A 157 16.84 -0.96 12.71
CA ALA A 157 18.25 -1.09 13.10
C ALA A 157 19.00 0.24 12.99
N ALA A 158 18.76 1.02 11.94
CA ALA A 158 19.50 2.25 11.67
C ALA A 158 19.07 3.42 12.57
N ASP A 159 17.80 3.46 13.00
CA ASP A 159 17.28 4.52 13.87
C ASP A 159 17.46 4.22 15.37
N HIS A 160 17.73 2.96 15.72
CA HIS A 160 18.00 2.57 17.10
C HIS A 160 19.48 2.81 17.43
N PRO A 161 19.82 3.71 18.38
CA PRO A 161 21.20 4.15 18.60
C PRO A 161 22.20 3.02 18.93
N GLU A 162 21.74 1.98 19.62
CA GLU A 162 22.58 0.83 19.99
C GLU A 162 22.75 -0.15 18.82
N LEU A 163 21.70 -0.36 18.03
CA LEU A 163 21.73 -1.26 16.90
C LEU A 163 22.49 -0.66 15.71
N ALA A 164 22.38 0.64 15.46
CA ALA A 164 23.02 1.32 14.34
C ALA A 164 24.55 1.07 14.30
N LYS A 165 25.19 0.88 15.44
CA LYS A 165 26.63 0.54 15.53
C LYS A 165 26.94 -0.89 15.08
N ALA A 166 26.01 -1.82 15.30
CA ALA A 166 26.17 -3.25 14.98
C ALA A 166 25.75 -3.59 13.54
N TYR A 167 24.90 -2.73 12.92
CA TYR A 167 24.31 -2.95 11.60
C TYR A 167 24.85 -1.93 10.59
N GLN A 168 26.10 -2.11 10.16
CA GLN A 168 26.74 -1.26 9.16
C GLN A 168 26.62 -1.89 7.77
N LYS A 169 26.23 -1.10 6.76
CA LYS A 169 26.00 -1.60 5.38
C LYS A 169 27.26 -2.17 4.71
N GLU A 170 28.42 -1.74 5.15
CA GLU A 170 29.73 -2.19 4.69
C GLU A 170 30.11 -3.57 5.23
N ASP A 171 29.39 -4.07 6.25
CA ASP A 171 29.63 -5.40 6.82
C ASP A 171 29.14 -6.48 5.86
N SER A 172 29.98 -7.44 5.54
CA SER A 172 29.65 -8.60 4.69
C SER A 172 28.48 -9.44 5.26
N GLU A 173 28.24 -9.39 6.56
CA GLU A 173 27.15 -10.10 7.25
C GLU A 173 25.89 -9.24 7.43
N TYR A 174 25.85 -8.02 6.91
CA TYR A 174 24.75 -7.06 7.10
C TYR A 174 23.36 -7.67 6.86
N PHE A 175 23.14 -8.28 5.70
CA PHE A 175 21.84 -8.89 5.38
C PHE A 175 21.49 -10.08 6.26
N SER A 176 22.51 -10.87 6.65
CA SER A 176 22.33 -11.98 7.58
C SER A 176 21.92 -11.49 8.96
N LYS A 177 22.54 -10.43 9.45
CA LYS A 177 22.18 -9.77 10.72
C LYS A 177 20.78 -9.17 10.68
N LEU A 178 20.39 -8.45 9.62
CA LEU A 178 19.02 -7.93 9.46
C LEU A 178 17.99 -9.04 9.44
N LYS A 179 18.29 -10.15 8.77
CA LYS A 179 17.41 -11.32 8.77
C LYS A 179 17.28 -11.96 10.15
N ALA A 180 18.35 -11.98 10.94
CA ALA A 180 18.31 -12.45 12.32
C ALA A 180 17.50 -11.49 13.20
N LEU A 181 17.72 -10.17 13.08
CA LEU A 181 16.96 -9.13 13.78
C LEU A 181 15.47 -9.26 13.51
N SER A 182 15.07 -9.40 12.25
CA SER A 182 13.65 -9.53 11.87
C SER A 182 12.94 -10.75 12.47
N LYS A 183 13.70 -11.70 13.05
CA LYS A 183 13.21 -12.89 13.73
C LYS A 183 13.35 -12.83 15.24
N SER A 184 14.01 -11.80 15.79
CA SER A 184 14.19 -11.64 17.22
C SER A 184 12.83 -11.46 17.93
N GLU A 185 12.77 -11.82 19.20
CA GLU A 185 11.57 -11.66 20.02
C GLU A 185 11.18 -10.18 20.14
N GLU A 186 12.18 -9.33 20.36
CA GLU A 186 12.00 -7.89 20.47
C GLU A 186 11.40 -7.27 19.21
N TYR A 187 11.96 -7.58 18.03
CA TYR A 187 11.42 -7.08 16.77
C TYR A 187 10.02 -7.62 16.46
N ARG A 188 9.74 -8.87 16.82
CA ARG A 188 8.39 -9.45 16.69
C ARG A 188 7.37 -8.76 17.58
N ALA A 189 7.75 -8.41 18.81
CA ALA A 189 6.89 -7.64 19.70
C ALA A 189 6.61 -6.25 19.13
N PHE A 190 7.64 -5.57 18.61
CA PHE A 190 7.50 -4.30 17.91
C PHE A 190 6.56 -4.40 16.70
N VAL A 191 6.70 -5.45 15.89
CA VAL A 191 5.81 -5.69 14.73
C VAL A 191 4.38 -5.94 15.17
N ALA A 192 4.17 -6.73 16.22
CA ALA A 192 2.84 -7.01 16.74
C ALA A 192 2.11 -5.73 17.22
N GLU A 193 2.87 -4.78 17.78
CA GLU A 193 2.33 -3.49 18.22
C GLU A 193 2.11 -2.52 17.07
N LYS A 194 3.14 -2.30 16.22
CA LYS A 194 3.16 -1.19 15.27
C LYS A 194 2.62 -1.52 13.87
N PHE A 195 2.67 -2.78 13.43
CA PHE A 195 2.33 -3.20 12.05
C PHE A 195 1.13 -4.13 11.96
N ALA A 196 0.99 -5.07 12.89
CA ALA A 196 -0.04 -6.11 12.77
C ALA A 196 -1.47 -5.57 12.57
N PRO A 197 -1.89 -4.46 13.21
CA PRO A 197 -3.21 -3.88 12.94
C PRO A 197 -3.40 -3.46 11.47
N ALA A 198 -2.37 -2.90 10.82
CA ALA A 198 -2.43 -2.49 9.41
C ALA A 198 -2.45 -3.70 8.44
N GLU A 199 -1.78 -4.79 8.82
CA GLU A 199 -1.63 -5.99 7.99
C GLU A 199 -2.87 -6.89 8.02
N ARG A 200 -3.75 -6.78 9.01
CA ARG A 200 -4.90 -7.66 9.22
C ARG A 200 -5.83 -7.72 7.99
N ALA A 201 -6.29 -6.60 7.47
CA ALA A 201 -7.13 -6.59 6.27
C ALA A 201 -6.35 -7.02 5.02
N SER A 202 -5.11 -6.56 4.85
CA SER A 202 -4.29 -6.93 3.68
C SER A 202 -3.99 -8.42 3.62
N SER A 203 -3.93 -9.13 4.75
CA SER A 203 -3.76 -10.58 4.79
C SER A 203 -4.97 -11.35 4.26
N LEU A 204 -6.15 -10.74 4.26
CA LEU A 204 -7.39 -11.32 3.76
C LEU A 204 -7.71 -10.89 2.32
N ILE A 205 -7.24 -9.72 1.91
CA ILE A 205 -7.58 -9.12 0.61
C ILE A 205 -6.48 -9.36 -0.44
N GLY A 206 -5.21 -9.33 -0.02
CA GLY A 206 -4.06 -9.34 -0.92
C GLY A 206 -3.63 -7.94 -1.38
N ASN A 207 -2.90 -7.87 -2.49
CA ASN A 207 -2.37 -6.62 -3.04
C ASN A 207 -3.47 -5.78 -3.71
N MET A 208 -3.51 -4.51 -3.36
CA MET A 208 -4.44 -3.52 -3.92
C MET A 208 -3.69 -2.31 -4.51
N TYR A 209 -2.39 -2.45 -4.79
CA TYR A 209 -1.51 -1.37 -5.24
C TYR A 209 -1.72 -0.07 -4.45
N THR A 210 -2.20 0.99 -5.11
CA THR A 210 -2.38 2.32 -4.49
C THR A 210 -3.37 2.35 -3.33
N ALA A 211 -4.32 1.42 -3.25
CA ALA A 211 -5.28 1.33 -2.16
C ALA A 211 -4.69 0.71 -0.88
N SER A 212 -3.61 -0.06 -0.99
CA SER A 212 -3.09 -0.89 0.12
C SER A 212 -2.73 -0.09 1.38
N MET A 213 -2.10 1.08 1.23
CA MET A 213 -1.73 1.92 2.37
C MET A 213 -2.96 2.45 3.11
N PHE A 214 -3.96 2.95 2.40
CA PHE A 214 -5.18 3.47 3.03
C PHE A 214 -6.10 2.37 3.54
N MET A 215 -6.06 1.18 2.94
CA MET A 215 -6.69 -0.01 3.51
C MET A 215 -5.98 -0.43 4.81
N GLY A 216 -4.65 -0.37 4.87
CA GLY A 216 -3.88 -0.59 6.10
C GLY A 216 -4.24 0.42 7.19
N MET A 217 -4.44 1.69 6.85
CA MET A 217 -4.96 2.69 7.78
C MET A 217 -6.36 2.30 8.29
N LEU A 218 -7.28 1.99 7.40
CA LEU A 218 -8.64 1.58 7.77
C LEU A 218 -8.62 0.33 8.65
N SER A 219 -7.82 -0.67 8.28
CA SER A 219 -7.59 -1.89 9.08
C SER A 219 -7.13 -1.58 10.50
N THR A 220 -6.13 -0.69 10.63
CA THR A 220 -5.61 -0.23 11.91
C THR A 220 -6.69 0.39 12.77
N LEU A 221 -7.46 1.31 12.21
CA LEU A 221 -8.51 2.02 12.94
C LEU A 221 -9.65 1.08 13.36
N CYS A 222 -10.06 0.16 12.49
CA CYS A 222 -11.05 -0.86 12.81
C CYS A 222 -10.57 -1.80 13.92
N ASP A 223 -9.30 -2.24 13.86
CA ASP A 223 -8.71 -3.14 14.85
C ASP A 223 -8.65 -2.51 16.25
N TYR A 224 -8.25 -1.24 16.34
CA TYR A 224 -8.24 -0.52 17.61
C TYR A 224 -9.64 -0.21 18.13
N ASN A 225 -10.60 0.11 17.23
CA ASN A 225 -11.99 0.32 17.61
C ASN A 225 -12.62 -0.96 18.18
N GLU A 226 -12.38 -2.14 17.57
CA GLU A 226 -12.83 -3.44 18.10
C GLU A 226 -12.24 -3.75 19.47
N LYS A 227 -11.00 -3.31 19.73
CA LYS A 227 -10.34 -3.47 21.05
C LYS A 227 -10.82 -2.46 22.09
N GLY A 228 -11.62 -1.48 21.70
CA GLY A 228 -12.06 -0.39 22.59
C GLY A 228 -10.93 0.55 23.01
N GLU A 229 -9.86 0.64 22.20
CA GLU A 229 -8.69 1.49 22.48
C GLU A 229 -8.87 2.87 21.84
N ASP A 230 -8.88 3.91 22.65
CA ASP A 230 -8.99 5.29 22.17
C ASP A 230 -7.67 5.78 21.55
N LEU A 231 -7.75 6.20 20.30
CA LEU A 231 -6.63 6.78 19.55
C LEU A 231 -6.68 8.31 19.46
N THR A 232 -7.58 8.98 20.15
CA THR A 232 -7.70 10.45 20.12
C THR A 232 -6.36 11.11 20.46
N GLY A 233 -5.89 11.99 19.59
CA GLY A 233 -4.62 12.68 19.73
C GLY A 233 -3.38 11.81 19.45
N LYS A 234 -3.52 10.51 19.17
CA LYS A 234 -2.39 9.65 18.76
C LYS A 234 -1.99 9.91 17.31
N THR A 235 -0.70 9.78 17.04
CA THR A 235 -0.11 9.96 15.71
C THR A 235 0.09 8.62 15.03
N LEU A 236 -0.30 8.54 13.76
CA LEU A 236 0.06 7.45 12.85
C LEU A 236 1.18 7.93 11.93
N GLY A 237 2.21 7.09 11.74
CA GLY A 237 3.25 7.32 10.76
C GLY A 237 2.92 6.65 9.43
N PHE A 238 3.08 7.38 8.32
CA PHE A 238 2.80 6.87 6.98
C PHE A 238 4.08 6.84 6.16
N ILE A 239 4.39 5.68 5.60
CA ILE A 239 5.51 5.48 4.67
C ILE A 239 4.95 4.91 3.37
N ALA A 240 4.62 5.79 2.44
CA ALA A 240 4.15 5.41 1.12
C ALA A 240 5.30 4.97 0.22
N TYR A 241 5.05 4.02 -0.65
CA TYR A 241 5.95 3.62 -1.72
C TYR A 241 5.18 3.40 -3.02
N GLY A 242 5.79 3.76 -4.12
CA GLY A 242 5.34 3.45 -5.47
C GLY A 242 6.56 3.16 -6.34
N SER A 243 6.48 2.08 -7.11
CA SER A 243 7.51 1.69 -8.08
C SER A 243 7.75 2.78 -9.11
N GLY A 244 8.99 2.81 -9.65
CA GLY A 244 9.41 3.83 -10.58
C GLY A 244 10.57 4.73 -10.18
N ALA A 245 11.00 4.92 -8.90
CA ALA A 245 10.51 4.56 -7.59
C ALA A 245 10.39 5.83 -6.74
N LYS A 246 9.38 5.91 -5.91
CA LYS A 246 9.14 7.07 -5.05
C LYS A 246 8.60 6.64 -3.69
N SER A 247 9.18 7.21 -2.61
CA SER A 247 8.63 7.10 -1.27
C SER A 247 8.25 8.47 -0.73
N LYS A 248 7.22 8.51 0.11
CA LYS A 248 6.80 9.69 0.84
C LYS A 248 6.50 9.33 2.28
N VAL A 249 7.05 10.11 3.23
CA VAL A 249 6.78 9.97 4.67
C VAL A 249 6.03 11.18 5.17
N PHE A 250 4.99 10.95 5.96
CA PHE A 250 4.17 11.98 6.59
C PHE A 250 3.47 11.42 7.83
N GLU A 251 2.83 12.28 8.60
CA GLU A 251 2.10 11.93 9.80
C GLU A 251 0.65 12.36 9.73
N GLY A 252 -0.20 11.66 10.48
CA GLY A 252 -1.58 12.03 10.71
C GLY A 252 -1.97 11.80 12.16
N LYS A 253 -2.67 12.79 12.75
CA LYS A 253 -3.11 12.77 14.14
C LYS A 253 -4.62 12.51 14.21
N LEU A 254 -5.04 11.53 14.98
CA LEU A 254 -6.45 11.17 15.13
C LEU A 254 -7.18 12.27 15.91
N VAL A 255 -8.36 12.65 15.42
CA VAL A 255 -9.20 13.68 16.05
C VAL A 255 -10.26 13.03 16.96
N GLU A 256 -10.83 13.82 17.87
CA GLU A 256 -11.91 13.37 18.74
C GLU A 256 -13.13 12.89 17.92
N GLY A 257 -13.70 11.76 18.28
CA GLY A 257 -14.85 11.15 17.62
C GLY A 257 -14.51 10.37 16.34
N TRP A 258 -13.24 10.06 16.11
CA TRP A 258 -12.77 9.23 14.99
C TRP A 258 -13.48 7.87 14.94
N GLU A 259 -13.75 7.27 16.08
CA GLU A 259 -14.42 5.98 16.23
C GLU A 259 -15.81 5.96 15.59
N LYS A 260 -16.58 7.07 15.69
CA LYS A 260 -17.92 7.20 15.09
C LYS A 260 -17.91 7.11 13.56
N VAL A 261 -16.77 7.43 12.94
CA VAL A 261 -16.58 7.27 11.50
C VAL A 261 -16.27 5.82 11.17
N ILE A 262 -15.50 5.16 12.01
CA ILE A 262 -15.02 3.79 11.80
C ILE A 262 -16.09 2.74 12.12
N GLU A 263 -16.91 2.92 13.13
CA GLU A 263 -18.03 2.02 13.48
C GLU A 263 -18.95 1.69 12.29
N LYS A 264 -19.04 2.60 11.31
CA LYS A 264 -19.88 2.43 10.12
C LYS A 264 -19.22 1.62 9.00
N GLN A 265 -17.95 1.27 9.14
CA GLN A 265 -17.20 0.65 8.03
C GLN A 265 -17.41 -0.87 7.92
N ALA A 266 -17.72 -1.55 9.02
CA ALA A 266 -17.96 -3.00 9.09
C ALA A 266 -16.91 -3.82 8.28
N LEU A 267 -15.62 -3.38 8.30
CA LEU A 267 -14.57 -3.92 7.43
C LEU A 267 -14.38 -5.42 7.64
N PHE A 268 -14.11 -5.82 8.87
CA PHE A 268 -13.80 -7.22 9.16
C PHE A 268 -15.03 -8.12 9.04
N GLU A 269 -16.20 -7.64 9.46
CA GLU A 269 -17.46 -8.37 9.25
C GLU A 269 -17.74 -8.61 7.75
N THR A 270 -17.37 -7.66 6.89
CA THR A 270 -17.52 -7.82 5.44
C THR A 270 -16.52 -8.84 4.89
N LEU A 271 -15.27 -8.80 5.36
CA LEU A 271 -14.22 -9.74 4.93
C LEU A 271 -14.50 -11.17 5.40
N GLU A 272 -15.13 -11.36 6.57
CA GLU A 272 -15.55 -12.68 7.08
C GLU A 272 -16.64 -13.33 6.23
N LYS A 273 -17.40 -12.55 5.46
CA LYS A 273 -18.42 -13.06 4.53
C LYS A 273 -17.85 -13.56 3.21
N SER A 274 -16.53 -13.47 3.01
CA SER A 274 -15.88 -13.97 1.79
C SER A 274 -16.06 -15.49 1.68
N GLU A 275 -16.34 -15.95 0.46
CA GLU A 275 -16.52 -17.38 0.15
C GLU A 275 -15.27 -17.91 -0.55
N SER A 276 -14.83 -19.10 -0.13
CA SER A 276 -13.72 -19.80 -0.80
C SER A 276 -14.21 -20.45 -2.09
N ILE A 277 -13.42 -20.38 -3.14
CA ILE A 277 -13.63 -21.09 -4.39
C ILE A 277 -12.55 -22.15 -4.58
N ASP A 278 -12.85 -23.19 -5.37
CA ASP A 278 -11.86 -24.20 -5.72
C ASP A 278 -10.84 -23.67 -6.76
N ILE A 279 -9.73 -24.37 -6.88
CA ILE A 279 -8.61 -23.96 -7.75
C ILE A 279 -8.99 -23.97 -9.25
N GLU A 280 -9.88 -24.86 -9.67
CA GLU A 280 -10.33 -24.91 -11.06
C GLU A 280 -11.18 -23.70 -11.40
N THR A 281 -12.13 -23.35 -10.55
CA THR A 281 -12.93 -22.10 -10.68
C THR A 281 -12.04 -20.86 -10.68
N TYR A 282 -11.05 -20.82 -9.79
CA TYR A 282 -10.07 -19.72 -9.79
C TYR A 282 -9.33 -19.60 -11.13
N HIS A 283 -8.81 -20.71 -11.68
CA HIS A 283 -8.12 -20.70 -12.97
C HIS A 283 -9.04 -20.25 -14.12
N GLN A 284 -10.30 -20.68 -14.13
CA GLN A 284 -11.27 -20.28 -15.16
C GLN A 284 -11.61 -18.78 -15.09
N LEU A 285 -11.75 -18.22 -13.89
CA LEU A 285 -11.93 -16.80 -13.68
C LEU A 285 -10.68 -16.02 -14.10
N HIS A 286 -9.50 -16.49 -13.71
CA HIS A 286 -8.23 -15.85 -14.06
C HIS A 286 -8.01 -15.79 -15.58
N LYS A 287 -8.35 -16.86 -16.30
CA LYS A 287 -8.27 -16.96 -17.77
C LYS A 287 -9.43 -16.27 -18.49
N LYS A 288 -10.40 -15.72 -17.75
CA LYS A 288 -11.63 -15.11 -18.31
C LYS A 288 -12.53 -16.13 -19.05
N GLU A 289 -12.41 -17.41 -18.75
CA GLU A 289 -13.27 -18.49 -19.28
C GLU A 289 -14.62 -18.52 -18.54
N LYS A 290 -14.66 -17.97 -17.32
CA LYS A 290 -15.87 -17.68 -16.53
C LYS A 290 -15.88 -16.23 -16.10
N THR A 291 -17.07 -15.70 -15.83
CA THR A 291 -17.26 -14.39 -15.19
C THR A 291 -17.81 -14.58 -13.78
N ALA A 292 -17.71 -13.57 -12.93
CA ALA A 292 -18.23 -13.59 -11.56
C ALA A 292 -19.74 -13.92 -11.53
N ASP A 293 -20.51 -13.47 -12.52
CA ASP A 293 -21.96 -13.74 -12.65
C ASP A 293 -22.27 -15.22 -12.90
N THR A 294 -21.31 -16.00 -13.43
CA THR A 294 -21.46 -17.44 -13.67
C THR A 294 -21.06 -18.28 -12.47
N VAL A 295 -20.37 -17.70 -11.50
CA VAL A 295 -20.02 -18.29 -10.21
C VAL A 295 -21.10 -17.87 -9.20
N SER A 296 -22.29 -18.45 -9.35
CA SER A 296 -23.55 -18.16 -8.67
C SER A 296 -23.46 -17.52 -7.27
N LYS A 297 -24.22 -16.44 -7.09
CA LYS A 297 -24.66 -15.84 -5.82
C LYS A 297 -23.71 -14.89 -5.08
N ILE A 298 -22.86 -14.17 -5.75
CA ILE A 298 -22.37 -12.91 -5.16
C ILE A 298 -23.48 -11.88 -5.33
N SER A 299 -24.33 -11.73 -4.30
CA SER A 299 -25.26 -10.60 -4.23
C SER A 299 -24.40 -9.33 -4.06
N PHE A 300 -24.18 -8.61 -5.14
CA PHE A 300 -23.71 -7.25 -5.03
C PHE A 300 -24.76 -6.46 -4.25
N PHE A 301 -24.34 -5.76 -3.24
CA PHE A 301 -25.17 -4.98 -2.31
C PHE A 301 -26.20 -4.12 -3.05
N SER A 302 -27.47 -4.31 -2.71
CA SER A 302 -28.53 -3.32 -2.92
C SER A 302 -28.44 -2.20 -1.88
#